data_443a2c883ce2c3811f7eb062f0c6a50d
#
_entry.id   443a2c883ce2c3811f7eb062f0c6a50d
#
_cell.length_a   1.000
_cell.length_b   1.000
_cell.length_c   1.000
_cell.angle_alpha   90.00
_cell.angle_beta   90.00
_cell.angle_gamma   90.00
#
_symmetry.space_group_name_H-M   'P 1'
#
loop_
_entity.id
_entity.type
_entity.pdbx_description
1 polymer ?
#
loop_
_entity_poly.entity_id
_entity_poly.type
_entity_poly.pdbx_seq_one_letter_code
_entity_poly.pdbx_strand_id
1 'polypeptide(L)'
;FYVRFDPDTGLVPNEMGLLEVHGMGLGFTVLQREPLERLVATKPKVLDEISNVTMADVFRWDVIDGKRQGEDMAFFADLRALGYKVFLDPLTDIGHIGSKEYRGTIRDAMKEGAVA
;
A
#
# COMPACT_ATOMS: atom_id res chain seq x y z
N PHE A 1 -1.95 -3.43 -12.17
CA PHE A 1 -1.32 -3.12 -10.87
C PHE A 1 -1.29 -1.61 -10.64
N TYR A 2 -1.66 -1.19 -9.43
CA TYR A 2 -1.55 0.21 -9.02
C TYR A 2 -0.44 0.35 -7.99
N VAL A 3 0.66 0.96 -8.42
CA VAL A 3 1.86 1.17 -7.61
C VAL A 3 2.33 2.60 -7.81
N ARG A 4 2.70 3.26 -6.74
CA ARG A 4 3.36 4.57 -6.77
C ARG A 4 4.81 4.39 -6.35
N PHE A 5 5.73 4.53 -7.31
CA PHE A 5 7.16 4.42 -7.06
C PHE A 5 7.70 5.66 -6.35
N ASP A 6 8.76 5.45 -5.59
CA ASP A 6 9.55 6.53 -5.04
C ASP A 6 10.34 7.22 -6.17
N PRO A 7 10.20 8.54 -6.35
CA PRO A 7 10.90 9.24 -7.43
C PRO A 7 12.43 9.26 -7.23
N ASP A 8 12.92 9.12 -6.00
CA ASP A 8 14.34 9.19 -5.68
C ASP A 8 15.04 7.85 -5.87
N THR A 9 14.37 6.74 -5.53
CA THR A 9 14.91 5.38 -5.68
C THR A 9 14.52 4.71 -6.99
N GLY A 10 13.37 5.11 -7.55
CA GLY A 10 12.88 4.61 -8.83
C GLY A 10 12.66 3.11 -8.85
N LEU A 11 13.13 2.46 -9.90
CA LEU A 11 12.98 1.03 -10.13
C LEU A 11 14.25 0.22 -9.77
N VAL A 12 15.09 0.75 -8.90
CA VAL A 12 16.32 0.08 -8.48
C VAL A 12 16.02 -0.82 -7.27
N PRO A 13 16.13 -2.15 -7.42
CA PRO A 13 15.91 -3.06 -6.31
C PRO A 13 17.04 -2.94 -5.27
N ASN A 14 16.67 -3.17 -4.00
CA ASN A 14 17.65 -3.29 -2.93
C ASN A 14 18.40 -4.65 -2.98
N GLU A 15 19.24 -4.92 -2.00
CA GLU A 15 20.03 -6.18 -1.90
C GLU A 15 19.14 -7.43 -1.83
N MET A 16 17.91 -7.31 -1.34
CA MET A 16 16.94 -8.42 -1.28
C MET A 16 16.08 -8.52 -2.55
N GLY A 17 16.31 -7.68 -3.55
CA GLY A 17 15.51 -7.66 -4.77
C GLY A 17 14.18 -6.92 -4.65
N LEU A 18 13.96 -6.16 -3.57
CA LEU A 18 12.74 -5.43 -3.31
C LEU A 18 12.83 -3.99 -3.81
N LEU A 19 11.72 -3.45 -4.30
CA LEU A 19 11.59 -2.06 -4.74
C LEU A 19 10.98 -1.21 -3.64
N GLU A 20 11.63 -0.10 -3.29
CA GLU A 20 11.03 0.88 -2.39
C GLU A 20 9.94 1.65 -3.13
N VAL A 21 8.74 1.72 -2.55
CA VAL A 21 7.57 2.34 -3.16
C VAL A 21 6.90 3.31 -2.19
N HIS A 22 6.15 4.26 -2.74
CA HIS A 22 5.34 5.17 -1.93
C HIS A 22 4.00 4.55 -1.49
N GLY A 23 3.50 3.60 -2.24
CA GLY A 23 2.28 2.88 -1.93
C GLY A 23 1.83 1.97 -3.07
N MET A 24 0.89 1.12 -2.75
CA MET A 24 0.30 0.15 -3.68
C MET A 24 -1.08 -0.29 -3.17
N GLY A 25 -1.77 -1.11 -3.93
CA GLY A 25 -2.99 -1.77 -3.44
C GLY A 25 -2.68 -2.76 -2.32
N LEU A 26 -3.59 -2.88 -1.36
CA LEU A 26 -3.44 -3.73 -0.16
C LEU A 26 -3.87 -5.20 -0.37
N GLY A 27 -4.05 -5.65 -1.60
CA GLY A 27 -4.57 -6.99 -1.91
C GLY A 27 -3.76 -8.14 -1.32
N PHE A 28 -2.44 -8.00 -1.22
CA PHE A 28 -1.56 -8.92 -0.52
C PHE A 28 -0.41 -8.13 0.12
N THR A 29 -0.47 -7.98 1.43
CA THR A 29 0.48 -7.15 2.18
C THR A 29 0.93 -7.87 3.44
N VAL A 30 2.23 -7.86 3.70
CA VAL A 30 2.82 -8.30 4.97
C VAL A 30 3.24 -7.07 5.74
N LEU A 31 2.74 -6.94 6.95
CA LEU A 31 2.99 -5.80 7.81
C LEU A 31 3.54 -6.28 9.15
N GLN A 32 4.63 -5.65 9.59
CA GLN A 32 5.11 -5.87 10.95
C GLN A 32 4.16 -5.25 11.97
N ARG A 33 4.09 -5.83 13.14
CA ARG A 33 3.15 -5.42 14.19
C ARG A 33 3.45 -4.02 14.73
N GLU A 34 4.70 -3.70 14.98
CA GLU A 34 5.10 -2.43 15.57
C GLU A 34 4.70 -1.20 14.73
N PRO A 35 4.95 -1.16 13.41
CA PRO A 35 4.42 -0.08 12.57
C PRO A 35 2.91 0.09 12.66
N LEU A 36 2.17 -1.01 12.69
CA LEU A 36 0.71 -0.97 12.81
C LEU A 36 0.27 -0.40 14.17
N GLU A 37 0.89 -0.83 15.26
CA GLU A 37 0.59 -0.33 16.60
C GLU A 37 0.88 1.17 16.72
N ARG A 38 1.98 1.65 16.16
CA ARG A 38 2.29 3.09 16.13
C ARG A 38 1.30 3.87 15.28
N LEU A 39 0.91 3.33 14.12
CA LEU A 39 -0.10 3.97 13.28
C LEU A 39 -1.44 4.08 14.01
N VAL A 40 -1.92 2.99 14.59
CA VAL A 40 -3.18 2.95 15.35
C VAL A 40 -3.18 3.98 16.48
N ALA A 41 -2.07 4.18 17.17
CA ALA A 41 -1.94 5.15 18.24
C ALA A 41 -2.12 6.62 17.76
N THR A 42 -1.90 6.89 16.49
CA THR A 42 -2.07 8.24 15.90
C THR A 42 -3.49 8.51 15.40
N LYS A 43 -4.34 7.48 15.33
CA LYS A 43 -5.66 7.58 14.68
C LYS A 43 -6.77 7.86 15.67
N PRO A 44 -7.81 8.63 15.27
CA PRO A 44 -9.00 8.83 16.08
C PRO A 44 -9.73 7.49 16.28
N LYS A 45 -10.41 7.37 17.40
CA LYS A 45 -11.32 6.27 17.68
C LYS A 45 -12.71 6.60 17.13
N VAL A 46 -13.28 5.64 16.39
CA VAL A 46 -14.62 5.76 15.82
C VAL A 46 -15.46 4.55 16.23
N LEU A 47 -16.74 4.78 16.42
CA LEU A 47 -17.71 3.70 16.66
C LEU A 47 -18.24 3.22 15.30
N ASP A 48 -18.03 1.95 15.00
CA ASP A 48 -18.71 1.32 13.86
C ASP A 48 -20.16 0.97 14.27
N GLU A 49 -21.11 1.62 13.63
CA GLU A 49 -22.54 1.46 13.97
C GLU A 49 -23.07 0.05 13.66
N ILE A 50 -22.48 -0.66 12.70
CA ILE A 50 -22.92 -1.99 12.29
C ILE A 50 -22.47 -3.04 13.32
N SER A 51 -21.19 -3.04 13.66
CA SER A 51 -20.62 -4.00 14.61
C SER A 51 -20.74 -3.56 16.07
N ASN A 52 -21.05 -2.28 16.30
CA ASN A 52 -21.05 -1.63 17.63
C ASN A 52 -19.69 -1.75 18.34
N VAL A 53 -18.61 -1.72 17.58
CA VAL A 53 -17.25 -1.82 18.09
C VAL A 53 -16.53 -0.49 17.87
N THR A 54 -15.83 -0.02 18.89
CA THR A 54 -14.92 1.13 18.78
C THR A 54 -13.60 0.68 18.20
N MET A 55 -13.17 1.32 17.13
CA MET A 55 -11.94 0.98 16.42
C MET A 55 -11.15 2.23 16.04
N ALA A 56 -9.88 2.07 15.72
CA ALA A 56 -9.09 3.15 15.14
C ALA A 56 -9.45 3.35 13.67
N ASP A 57 -9.62 4.60 13.26
CA ASP A 57 -9.90 4.96 11.86
C ASP A 57 -8.61 4.95 11.03
N VAL A 58 -8.16 3.75 10.68
CA VAL A 58 -6.87 3.52 10.00
C VAL A 58 -6.98 3.73 8.50
N PHE A 59 -8.06 3.26 7.90
CA PHE A 59 -8.30 3.34 6.46
C PHE A 59 -9.26 4.47 6.15
N ARG A 60 -8.75 5.52 5.55
CA ARG A 60 -9.51 6.73 5.25
C ARG A 60 -9.27 7.21 3.83
N TRP A 61 -10.26 7.85 3.25
CA TRP A 61 -10.06 8.67 2.06
C TRP A 61 -9.50 10.02 2.49
N ASP A 62 -8.52 10.52 1.74
CA ASP A 62 -7.91 11.79 2.07
C ASP A 62 -7.62 12.63 0.82
N VAL A 63 -7.33 13.89 1.07
CA VAL A 63 -6.78 14.80 0.07
C VAL A 63 -5.35 15.15 0.49
N ILE A 64 -4.39 14.63 -0.26
CA ILE A 64 -2.96 14.87 -0.03
C ILE A 64 -2.42 15.62 -1.24
N ASP A 65 -1.78 16.77 -0.99
CA ASP A 65 -1.26 17.64 -2.04
C ASP A 65 -2.30 18.01 -3.12
N GLY A 66 -3.52 18.29 -2.69
CA GLY A 66 -4.64 18.64 -3.58
C GLY A 66 -5.20 17.49 -4.41
N LYS A 67 -4.76 16.25 -4.17
CA LYS A 67 -5.23 15.06 -4.86
C LYS A 67 -5.99 14.14 -3.92
N ARG A 68 -7.16 13.69 -4.36
CA ARG A 68 -7.90 12.68 -3.62
C ARG A 68 -7.15 11.35 -3.70
N GLN A 69 -6.88 10.76 -2.55
CA GLN A 69 -6.25 9.45 -2.43
C GLN A 69 -7.21 8.46 -1.79
N GLY A 70 -7.23 7.24 -2.33
CA GLY A 70 -7.96 6.14 -1.73
C GLY A 70 -7.31 5.65 -0.43
N GLU A 71 -8.01 4.77 0.26
CA GLU A 71 -7.61 4.22 1.57
C GLU A 71 -6.24 3.54 1.54
N ASP A 72 -5.91 2.84 0.45
CA ASP A 72 -4.63 2.15 0.30
C ASP A 72 -3.46 3.14 0.31
N MET A 73 -3.56 4.18 -0.52
CA MET A 73 -2.50 5.18 -0.64
C MET A 73 -2.37 6.03 0.62
N ALA A 74 -3.50 6.38 1.24
CA ALA A 74 -3.50 7.13 2.50
C ALA A 74 -2.87 6.31 3.63
N PHE A 75 -3.14 5.01 3.70
CA PHE A 75 -2.54 4.09 4.66
C PHE A 75 -1.01 4.07 4.56
N PHE A 76 -0.47 3.88 3.36
CA PHE A 76 0.97 3.89 3.16
C PHE A 76 1.61 5.26 3.37
N ALA A 77 0.92 6.33 2.99
CA ALA A 77 1.39 7.69 3.27
C ALA A 77 1.52 7.94 4.78
N ASP A 78 0.56 7.47 5.56
CA ASP A 78 0.59 7.61 7.01
C ASP A 78 1.72 6.78 7.65
N LEU A 79 1.97 5.56 7.17
CA LEU A 79 3.12 4.76 7.62
C LEU A 79 4.45 5.44 7.29
N ARG A 80 4.58 5.99 6.09
CA ARG A 80 5.79 6.70 5.67
C ARG A 80 6.01 7.97 6.48
N ALA A 81 4.95 8.68 6.85
CA ALA A 81 5.03 9.85 7.73
C ALA A 81 5.56 9.50 9.13
N LEU A 82 5.41 8.26 9.57
CA LEU A 82 6.01 7.74 10.82
C LEU A 82 7.47 7.29 10.65
N GLY A 83 8.04 7.40 9.45
CA GLY A 83 9.43 7.04 9.16
C GLY A 83 9.64 5.62 8.65
N TYR A 84 8.56 4.88 8.40
CA TYR A 84 8.65 3.53 7.82
C TYR A 84 8.80 3.56 6.31
N LYS A 85 9.40 2.51 5.78
CA LYS A 85 9.53 2.28 4.34
C LYS A 85 8.57 1.19 3.89
N VAL A 86 8.12 1.31 2.65
CA VAL A 86 7.24 0.34 2.00
C VAL A 86 8.01 -0.30 0.87
N PHE A 87 7.98 -1.63 0.83
CA PHE A 87 8.68 -2.40 -0.18
C PHE A 87 7.73 -3.28 -0.97
N LEU A 88 7.98 -3.39 -2.26
CA LEU A 88 7.27 -4.25 -3.19
C LEU A 88 8.20 -5.38 -3.62
N ASP A 89 7.71 -6.64 -3.55
CA ASP A 89 8.35 -7.76 -4.21
C ASP A 89 7.88 -7.82 -5.68
N PRO A 90 8.74 -7.53 -6.66
CA PRO A 90 8.34 -7.49 -8.06
C PRO A 90 8.20 -8.88 -8.69
N LEU A 91 8.58 -9.94 -7.97
CA LEU A 91 8.61 -11.31 -8.49
C LEU A 91 7.48 -12.19 -7.97
N THR A 92 6.80 -11.79 -6.90
CA THR A 92 5.66 -12.56 -6.37
C THR A 92 4.53 -12.59 -7.40
N ASP A 93 4.18 -13.79 -7.85
CA ASP A 93 3.05 -14.04 -8.74
C ASP A 93 1.77 -14.13 -7.92
N ILE A 94 0.82 -13.24 -8.18
CA ILE A 94 -0.48 -13.22 -7.53
C ILE A 94 -1.60 -13.27 -8.57
N GLY A 95 -2.67 -14.00 -8.24
CA GLY A 95 -3.87 -14.11 -9.05
C GLY A 95 -5.05 -13.38 -8.43
N HIS A 96 -5.83 -12.71 -9.24
CA HIS A 96 -7.12 -12.15 -8.84
C HIS A 96 -8.22 -12.92 -9.57
N ILE A 97 -9.10 -13.59 -8.80
CA ILE A 97 -10.17 -14.42 -9.34
C ILE A 97 -11.51 -13.66 -9.24
N GLY A 98 -12.19 -13.56 -10.35
CA GLY A 98 -13.52 -12.96 -10.48
C GLY A 98 -14.25 -13.62 -11.64
N SER A 99 -15.09 -12.88 -12.35
CA SER A 99 -15.66 -13.35 -13.63
C SER A 99 -14.59 -13.55 -14.70
N LYS A 100 -13.42 -12.96 -14.52
CA LYS A 100 -12.20 -13.15 -15.29
C LYS A 100 -11.02 -13.22 -14.33
N GLU A 101 -10.12 -14.18 -14.55
CA GLU A 101 -8.85 -14.24 -13.84
C GLU A 101 -7.85 -13.25 -14.45
N TYR A 102 -7.21 -12.45 -13.58
CA TYR A 102 -6.08 -11.60 -13.92
C TYR A 102 -4.85 -12.13 -13.17
N ARG A 103 -3.82 -12.50 -13.90
CA ARG A 103 -2.56 -12.99 -13.35
C ARG A 103 -1.38 -12.20 -13.87
N GLY A 104 -0.36 -12.11 -13.05
CA GLY A 104 0.91 -11.53 -13.44
C GLY A 104 1.75 -11.09 -12.26
N THR A 105 2.95 -10.66 -12.58
CA THR A 105 3.87 -10.04 -11.64
C THR A 105 4.00 -8.54 -11.95
N ILE A 106 4.44 -7.77 -10.99
CA ILE A 106 4.82 -6.37 -11.25
C ILE A 106 5.94 -6.30 -12.27
N ARG A 107 6.84 -7.27 -12.26
CA ARG A 107 7.92 -7.37 -13.26
C ARG A 107 7.37 -7.45 -14.70
N ASP A 108 6.30 -8.21 -14.91
CA ASP A 108 5.69 -8.32 -16.23
C ASP A 108 5.03 -7.00 -16.64
N ALA A 109 4.30 -6.37 -15.75
CA ALA A 109 3.70 -5.06 -15.99
C ALA A 109 4.73 -3.96 -16.27
N MET A 110 5.89 -4.00 -15.62
CA MET A 110 7.00 -3.06 -15.88
C MET A 110 7.59 -3.23 -17.27
N LYS A 111 7.74 -4.47 -17.76
CA LYS A 111 8.23 -4.75 -19.10
C LYS A 111 7.28 -4.23 -20.19
N GLU A 112 5.99 -4.24 -19.93
CA GLU A 112 4.95 -3.75 -20.83
C GLU A 112 4.76 -2.22 -20.75
N GLY A 113 5.46 -1.54 -19.84
CA GLY A 113 5.29 -0.11 -19.62
C GLY A 113 3.95 0.27 -18.99
N ALA A 114 3.23 -0.69 -18.38
CA ALA A 114 1.90 -0.50 -17.80
C ALA A 114 1.93 0.06 -16.36
N VAL A 115 3.09 0.27 -15.78
CA VAL A 115 3.28 0.80 -14.42
C VAL A 115 3.56 2.28 -14.50
N ALA A 116 2.70 3.06 -13.84
CA ALA A 116 2.81 4.53 -13.79
C ALA A 116 3.76 4.99 -12.66
#